data_87b272fc28023c65031fc90a7bfbf340
#
_entry.id   87b272fc28023c65031fc90a7bfbf340
#
_cell.length_a   1.000
_cell.length_b   1.000
_cell.length_c   1.000
_cell.angle_alpha   90.00
_cell.angle_beta   90.00
_cell.angle_gamma   90.00
#
_symmetry.space_group_name_H-M   'P 1'
#
loop_
_entity.id
_entity.type
_entity.pdbx_description
1 polymer ?
#
loop_
_entity_poly.entity_id
_entity_poly.type
_entity_poly.pdbx_seq_one_letter_code
_entity_poly.pdbx_strand_id
1 'polypeptide(L)'
;MGFLKTNIKNWESRIDLEDRAQAHAPEHSYSIGGNLNLKNNFYLKLDINGKSSFYYSDSHDNQSKSYQLTNLTFGYSNANFTADLWIRNLFDKYYSTRGFFFGNEAPNFIDTLYRRQGDPKNIGISIRYNF
;
A
#
# COMPACT_ATOMS: atom_id res chain seq x y z
N MET A 1 -6.32 -9.52 -8.06
CA MET A 1 -6.96 -8.25 -8.45
C MET A 1 -8.26 -8.15 -7.69
N GLY A 2 -8.52 -7.02 -7.04
CA GLY A 2 -9.74 -6.78 -6.27
C GLY A 2 -10.41 -5.48 -6.71
N PHE A 3 -11.74 -5.52 -6.79
CA PHE A 3 -12.60 -4.36 -7.04
C PHE A 3 -13.54 -4.20 -5.84
N LEU A 4 -13.67 -2.99 -5.35
CA LEU A 4 -14.56 -2.67 -4.26
C LEU A 4 -15.33 -1.40 -4.61
N LYS A 5 -16.65 -1.50 -4.65
CA LYS A 5 -17.52 -0.32 -4.77
C LYS A 5 -18.30 -0.17 -3.48
N THR A 6 -18.13 0.94 -2.81
CA THR A 6 -18.85 1.28 -1.58
C THR A 6 -19.56 2.60 -1.77
N ASN A 7 -20.79 2.69 -1.28
CA ASN A 7 -21.57 3.93 -1.30
C ASN A 7 -22.18 4.13 0.08
N ILE A 8 -22.14 5.34 0.59
CA ILE A 8 -22.87 5.74 1.80
C ILE A 8 -24.31 5.96 1.39
N LYS A 9 -25.26 5.34 2.11
CA LYS A 9 -26.69 5.48 1.87
C LYS A 9 -27.43 5.79 3.18
N ASN A 10 -28.50 6.58 3.08
CA ASN A 10 -29.44 6.86 4.18
C ASN A 10 -28.77 7.45 5.44
N TRP A 11 -27.81 8.36 5.25
CA TRP A 11 -27.25 9.11 6.36
C TRP A 11 -28.11 10.37 6.61
N GLU A 12 -29.16 10.22 7.37
CA GLU A 12 -30.21 11.24 7.57
C GLU A 12 -29.68 12.64 7.98
N SER A 13 -28.57 12.68 8.72
CA SER A 13 -27.95 13.95 9.17
C SER A 13 -26.91 14.54 8.19
N ARG A 14 -26.52 13.82 7.15
CA ARG A 14 -25.46 14.17 6.23
C ARG A 14 -25.78 13.78 4.79
N ILE A 15 -26.80 14.42 4.22
CA ILE A 15 -27.25 14.21 2.82
C ILE A 15 -26.15 14.51 1.80
N ASP A 16 -25.22 15.42 2.15
CA ASP A 16 -24.04 15.75 1.35
C ASP A 16 -23.05 14.59 1.14
N LEU A 17 -23.20 13.51 1.91
CA LEU A 17 -22.35 12.31 1.82
C LEU A 17 -23.04 11.15 1.07
N GLU A 18 -24.28 11.33 0.63
CA GLU A 18 -25.01 10.29 -0.10
C GLU A 18 -24.27 9.93 -1.39
N ASP A 19 -24.22 8.63 -1.71
CA ASP A 19 -23.49 8.04 -2.84
C ASP A 19 -21.96 8.18 -2.80
N ARG A 20 -21.40 8.75 -1.76
CA ARG A 20 -19.93 8.86 -1.58
C ARG A 20 -19.33 7.51 -1.23
N ALA A 21 -18.12 7.24 -1.75
CA ALA A 21 -17.36 6.06 -1.34
C ALA A 21 -16.88 6.21 0.12
N GLN A 22 -16.88 5.09 0.85
CA GLN A 22 -16.40 5.05 2.24
C GLN A 22 -14.92 5.43 2.33
N ALA A 23 -14.54 5.96 3.48
CA ALA A 23 -13.13 6.21 3.80
C ALA A 23 -12.31 4.90 3.78
N HIS A 24 -11.05 5.00 3.35
CA HIS A 24 -10.11 3.87 3.27
C HIS A 24 -10.55 2.71 2.37
N ALA A 25 -11.53 2.91 1.50
CA ALA A 25 -12.05 1.93 0.57
C ALA A 25 -11.60 2.26 -0.89
N PRO A 26 -10.38 1.89 -1.29
CA PRO A 26 -9.93 2.08 -2.66
C PRO A 26 -10.76 1.23 -3.63
N GLU A 27 -11.18 1.82 -4.72
CA GLU A 27 -12.01 1.15 -5.72
C GLU A 27 -11.29 -0.03 -6.40
N HIS A 28 -9.97 0.11 -6.61
CA HIS A 28 -9.15 -0.92 -7.22
C HIS A 28 -7.91 -1.20 -6.41
N SER A 29 -7.58 -2.47 -6.28
CA SER A 29 -6.30 -2.95 -5.80
C SER A 29 -5.84 -4.15 -6.62
N TYR A 30 -4.54 -4.25 -6.88
CA TYR A 30 -3.98 -5.37 -7.60
C TYR A 30 -2.61 -5.75 -7.08
N SER A 31 -2.28 -7.01 -7.25
CA SER A 31 -0.96 -7.58 -7.04
C SER A 31 -0.64 -8.47 -8.25
N ILE A 32 0.49 -8.22 -8.88
CA ILE A 32 1.02 -8.99 -10.00
C ILE A 32 2.43 -9.39 -9.64
N GLY A 33 2.73 -10.69 -9.69
CA GLY A 33 4.05 -11.22 -9.38
C GLY A 33 4.54 -12.18 -10.45
N GLY A 34 5.84 -12.22 -10.63
CA GLY A 34 6.51 -13.17 -11.50
C GLY A 34 7.79 -13.71 -10.86
N ASN A 35 8.10 -14.97 -11.15
CA ASN A 35 9.33 -15.63 -10.74
C ASN A 35 10.03 -16.18 -11.98
N LEU A 36 11.29 -15.78 -12.17
CA LEU A 36 12.16 -16.27 -13.23
C LEU A 36 13.27 -17.13 -12.62
N ASN A 37 13.24 -18.42 -12.90
CA ASN A 37 14.32 -19.32 -12.52
C ASN A 37 15.48 -19.19 -13.52
N LEU A 38 16.66 -18.93 -12.98
CA LEU A 38 17.90 -18.78 -13.71
C LEU A 38 18.75 -20.06 -13.61
N LYS A 39 19.85 -20.11 -14.34
CA LYS A 39 20.80 -21.22 -14.21
C LYS A 39 21.47 -21.22 -12.83
N ASN A 40 22.01 -22.36 -12.43
CA ASN A 40 22.81 -22.53 -11.21
C ASN A 40 22.04 -22.18 -9.92
N ASN A 41 20.75 -22.53 -9.85
CA ASN A 41 19.92 -22.33 -8.66
C ASN A 41 19.63 -20.84 -8.28
N PHE A 42 19.90 -19.91 -9.16
CA PHE A 42 19.52 -18.52 -8.99
C PHE A 42 18.08 -18.27 -9.45
N TYR A 43 17.46 -17.25 -8.91
CA TYR A 43 16.13 -16.80 -9.32
C TYR A 43 15.94 -15.30 -9.13
N LEU A 44 14.98 -14.76 -9.86
CA LEU A 44 14.56 -13.38 -9.76
C LEU A 44 13.05 -13.35 -9.51
N LYS A 45 12.59 -12.63 -8.49
CA LYS A 45 11.17 -12.36 -8.25
C LYS A 45 10.89 -10.88 -8.41
N LEU A 46 9.81 -10.59 -9.10
CA LEU A 46 9.29 -9.24 -9.25
C LEU A 46 7.83 -9.23 -8.77
N ASP A 47 7.52 -8.31 -7.86
CA ASP A 47 6.16 -8.10 -7.37
C ASP A 47 5.76 -6.64 -7.57
N ILE A 48 4.60 -6.42 -8.17
CA ILE A 48 4.01 -5.11 -8.39
C ILE A 48 2.66 -5.06 -7.70
N ASN A 49 2.51 -4.13 -6.77
CA ASN A 49 1.28 -3.91 -6.02
C ASN A 49 0.76 -2.51 -6.26
N GLY A 50 -0.50 -2.38 -6.67
CA GLY A 50 -1.12 -1.09 -6.92
C GLY A 50 -2.42 -0.91 -6.16
N LYS A 51 -2.72 0.35 -5.87
CA LYS A 51 -3.94 0.78 -5.18
C LYS A 51 -4.42 2.12 -5.75
N SER A 52 -5.73 2.24 -6.01
CA SER A 52 -6.34 3.50 -6.41
C SER A 52 -6.39 4.50 -5.25
N SER A 53 -6.75 5.75 -5.53
CA SER A 53 -7.04 6.73 -4.51
C SER A 53 -8.21 6.30 -3.63
N PHE A 54 -8.26 6.82 -2.42
CA PHE A 54 -9.34 6.62 -1.45
C PHE A 54 -9.48 7.85 -0.57
N TYR A 55 -10.68 8.10 -0.06
CA TYR A 55 -10.93 9.16 0.90
C TYR A 55 -10.30 8.86 2.26
N TYR A 56 -9.73 9.87 2.91
CA TYR A 56 -9.20 9.73 4.27
C TYR A 56 -10.27 9.77 5.35
N SER A 57 -11.44 10.32 5.04
CA SER A 57 -12.57 10.46 5.94
C SER A 57 -13.87 10.40 5.13
N ASP A 58 -14.94 9.96 5.76
CA ASP A 58 -16.28 10.00 5.17
C ASP A 58 -16.82 11.43 5.06
N SER A 59 -16.28 12.37 5.85
CA SER A 59 -16.78 13.75 5.98
C SER A 59 -15.93 14.79 5.27
N HIS A 60 -14.80 14.43 4.65
CA HIS A 60 -13.87 15.37 4.02
C HIS A 60 -13.49 14.93 2.61
N ASP A 61 -13.25 15.88 1.71
CA ASP A 61 -12.99 15.61 0.29
C ASP A 61 -11.54 15.17 -0.01
N ASN A 62 -10.68 15.23 0.98
CA ASN A 62 -9.28 14.88 0.81
C ASN A 62 -9.10 13.37 0.53
N GLN A 63 -8.38 13.09 -0.54
CA GLN A 63 -8.05 11.73 -0.96
C GLN A 63 -6.56 11.45 -0.93
N SER A 64 -6.22 10.18 -0.78
CA SER A 64 -4.87 9.70 -1.08
C SER A 64 -4.60 9.80 -2.58
N LYS A 65 -3.33 9.86 -2.96
CA LYS A 65 -2.94 9.60 -4.35
C LYS A 65 -2.94 8.10 -4.59
N SER A 66 -3.30 7.68 -5.81
CA SER A 66 -3.05 6.30 -6.24
C SER A 66 -1.55 6.03 -6.26
N TYR A 67 -1.17 4.80 -5.99
CA TYR A 67 0.25 4.42 -6.01
C TYR A 67 0.45 2.98 -6.50
N GLN A 68 1.66 2.74 -6.96
CA GLN A 68 2.16 1.43 -7.34
C GLN A 68 3.53 1.23 -6.70
N LEU A 69 3.73 0.08 -6.09
CA LEU A 69 4.99 -0.33 -5.47
C LEU A 69 5.56 -1.51 -6.24
N THR A 70 6.85 -1.46 -6.49
CA THR A 70 7.59 -2.54 -7.14
C THR A 70 8.61 -3.09 -6.17
N ASN A 71 8.61 -4.40 -5.98
CA ASN A 71 9.55 -5.12 -5.13
C ASN A 71 10.34 -6.09 -6.00
N LEU A 72 11.63 -6.21 -5.72
CA LEU A 72 12.55 -7.10 -6.43
C LEU A 72 13.26 -7.99 -5.42
N THR A 73 13.40 -9.27 -5.75
CA THR A 73 14.24 -10.20 -5.01
C THR A 73 15.13 -10.96 -5.98
N PHE A 74 16.42 -10.96 -5.73
CA PHE A 74 17.40 -11.83 -6.39
C PHE A 74 17.85 -12.87 -5.37
N GLY A 75 17.66 -14.13 -5.67
CA GLY A 75 17.92 -15.21 -4.74
C GLY A 75 18.72 -16.37 -5.33
N TYR A 76 19.31 -17.13 -4.42
CA TYR A 76 19.91 -18.42 -4.66
C TYR A 76 19.27 -19.44 -3.73
N SER A 77 18.91 -20.63 -4.24
CA SER A 77 18.31 -21.68 -3.44
C SER A 77 18.75 -23.07 -3.89
N ASN A 78 19.29 -23.84 -2.97
CA ASN A 78 19.55 -25.25 -3.17
C ASN A 78 18.81 -26.08 -2.09
N ALA A 79 19.11 -27.39 -1.97
CA ALA A 79 18.42 -28.29 -1.03
C ALA A 79 18.46 -27.82 0.43
N ASN A 80 19.55 -27.24 0.88
CA ASN A 80 19.80 -26.92 2.27
C ASN A 80 19.92 -25.40 2.55
N PHE A 81 20.14 -24.59 1.52
CA PHE A 81 20.50 -23.19 1.70
C PHE A 81 19.73 -22.27 0.77
N THR A 82 19.20 -21.17 1.31
CA THR A 82 18.58 -20.10 0.55
C THR A 82 19.17 -18.76 1.00
N ALA A 83 19.53 -17.92 0.03
CA ALA A 83 19.96 -16.55 0.27
C ALA A 83 19.23 -15.61 -0.68
N ASP A 84 18.62 -14.56 -0.13
CA ASP A 84 17.85 -13.56 -0.85
C ASP A 84 18.44 -12.17 -0.61
N LEU A 85 18.74 -11.45 -1.68
CA LEU A 85 18.88 -9.99 -1.68
C LEU A 85 17.53 -9.41 -2.14
N TRP A 86 16.88 -8.62 -1.31
CA TRP A 86 15.59 -8.06 -1.64
C TRP A 86 15.58 -6.53 -1.53
N ILE A 87 14.77 -5.92 -2.39
CA ILE A 87 14.51 -4.48 -2.42
C ILE A 87 12.99 -4.30 -2.40
N ARG A 88 12.47 -3.62 -1.40
CA ARG A 88 11.08 -3.19 -1.32
C ARG A 88 10.97 -1.73 -1.71
N ASN A 89 9.85 -1.37 -2.35
CA ASN A 89 9.63 -0.03 -2.89
C ASN A 89 10.83 0.44 -3.73
N LEU A 90 11.17 -0.33 -4.76
CA LEU A 90 12.36 -0.17 -5.61
C LEU A 90 12.57 1.28 -6.10
N PHE A 91 11.49 1.97 -6.44
CA PHE A 91 11.51 3.33 -6.97
C PHE A 91 11.38 4.42 -5.90
N ASP A 92 11.47 4.06 -4.62
CA ASP A 92 11.32 4.96 -3.47
C ASP A 92 10.08 5.84 -3.55
N LYS A 93 8.95 5.22 -3.92
CA LYS A 93 7.68 5.92 -4.09
C LYS A 93 7.18 6.46 -2.76
N TYR A 94 6.93 7.77 -2.69
CA TYR A 94 6.30 8.39 -1.55
C TYR A 94 4.78 8.22 -1.64
N TYR A 95 4.15 7.60 -0.64
CA TYR A 95 2.73 7.29 -0.62
C TYR A 95 2.15 7.29 0.79
N SER A 96 0.84 7.51 0.89
CA SER A 96 0.11 7.44 2.17
C SER A 96 -0.69 6.16 2.25
N THR A 97 -0.57 5.47 3.37
CA THR A 97 -1.32 4.22 3.64
C THR A 97 -2.64 4.48 4.36
N ARG A 98 -2.72 5.56 5.12
CA ARG A 98 -3.87 5.95 5.92
C ARG A 98 -3.84 7.45 6.20
N GLY A 99 -5.00 8.03 6.48
CA GLY A 99 -5.14 9.37 7.02
C GLY A 99 -6.40 9.51 7.84
N PHE A 100 -6.47 10.55 8.63
CA PHE A 100 -7.65 10.91 9.42
C PHE A 100 -7.61 12.41 9.72
N PHE A 101 -8.77 12.97 10.01
CA PHE A 101 -8.90 14.36 10.44
C PHE A 101 -9.09 14.39 11.94
N PHE A 102 -8.41 15.32 12.60
CA PHE A 102 -8.52 15.51 14.03
C PHE A 102 -8.15 16.94 14.41
N GLY A 103 -8.98 17.55 15.26
CA GLY A 103 -8.74 18.89 15.83
C GLY A 103 -7.97 18.79 17.13
N ASN A 104 -6.64 18.74 17.08
CA ASN A 104 -5.77 18.55 18.25
C ASN A 104 -4.95 19.79 18.61
N GLU A 105 -4.99 20.85 17.81
CA GLU A 105 -4.13 22.02 18.00
C GLU A 105 -4.93 23.20 18.54
N ALA A 106 -4.55 23.65 19.76
CA ALA A 106 -5.08 24.86 20.38
C ALA A 106 -4.59 26.11 19.58
N PRO A 107 -5.35 27.25 19.64
CA PRO A 107 -6.58 27.47 20.39
C PRO A 107 -7.88 27.05 19.66
N ASN A 108 -7.84 26.86 18.36
CA ASN A 108 -9.06 26.77 17.55
C ASN A 108 -9.52 25.32 17.28
N PHE A 109 -8.69 24.32 17.58
CA PHE A 109 -9.00 22.89 17.37
C PHE A 109 -9.55 22.59 15.97
N ILE A 110 -8.96 23.20 14.94
CA ILE A 110 -9.37 23.03 13.54
C ILE A 110 -9.02 21.60 13.09
N ASP A 111 -9.97 20.95 12.42
CA ASP A 111 -9.76 19.63 11.85
C ASP A 111 -8.61 19.63 10.85
N THR A 112 -7.54 18.98 11.21
CA THR A 112 -6.28 18.89 10.45
C THR A 112 -6.08 17.46 9.95
N LEU A 113 -5.64 17.34 8.71
CA LEU A 113 -5.37 16.03 8.10
C LEU A 113 -4.01 15.49 8.55
N TYR A 114 -4.02 14.41 9.30
CA TYR A 114 -2.85 13.60 9.64
C TYR A 114 -2.76 12.38 8.72
N ARG A 115 -1.57 12.12 8.16
CA ARG A 115 -1.34 11.02 7.21
C ARG A 115 -0.23 10.11 7.68
N ARG A 116 -0.48 8.81 7.63
CA ARG A 116 0.57 7.82 7.79
C ARG A 116 1.21 7.55 6.43
N GLN A 117 2.49 7.80 6.34
CA GLN A 117 3.27 7.45 5.16
C GLN A 117 3.55 5.94 5.13
N GLY A 118 3.68 5.41 3.92
CA GLY A 118 4.17 4.06 3.72
C GLY A 118 5.70 4.00 3.84
N ASP A 119 6.23 2.78 3.84
CA ASP A 119 7.66 2.54 4.00
C ASP A 119 8.44 3.07 2.79
N PRO A 120 9.58 3.75 3.00
CA PRO A 120 10.49 4.14 1.94
C PRO A 120 11.13 2.91 1.29
N LYS A 121 12.03 3.12 0.33
CA LYS A 121 12.83 2.03 -0.20
C LYS A 121 13.64 1.35 0.90
N ASN A 122 13.49 0.03 1.00
CA ASN A 122 14.22 -0.82 1.93
C ASN A 122 14.99 -1.89 1.16
N ILE A 123 16.22 -2.15 1.58
CA ILE A 123 17.09 -3.18 1.01
C ILE A 123 17.54 -4.08 2.16
N GLY A 124 17.52 -5.39 1.94
CA GLY A 124 17.95 -6.35 2.94
C GLY A 124 18.39 -7.69 2.37
N ILE A 125 18.98 -8.48 3.23
CA ILE A 125 19.42 -9.84 2.93
C ILE A 125 18.71 -10.79 3.89
N SER A 126 18.25 -11.92 3.36
CA SER A 126 17.71 -13.02 4.16
C SER A 126 18.49 -14.29 3.84
N ILE A 127 18.90 -15.01 4.89
CA ILE A 127 19.61 -16.28 4.76
C ILE A 127 18.86 -17.33 5.57
N ARG A 128 18.64 -18.50 4.97
CA ARG A 128 18.01 -19.66 5.60
C ARG A 128 18.85 -20.90 5.35
N TYR A 129 19.10 -21.65 6.40
CA TYR A 129 19.74 -22.95 6.35
C TYR A 129 18.84 -24.00 6.99
N ASN A 130 18.63 -25.14 6.33
CA ASN A 130 17.86 -26.28 6.82
C ASN A 130 18.86 -27.41 7.14
N PHE A 131 18.88 -27.85 8.39
CA PHE A 131 19.72 -28.94 8.90
C PHE A 131 19.15 -30.32 8.54
#